data_92927f60a6275db10c981a4a48ff2b6c
#
_entry.id   92927f60a6275db10c981a4a48ff2b6c
#
_cell.length_a   1.000
_cell.length_b   1.000
_cell.length_c   1.000
_cell.angle_alpha   90.00
_cell.angle_beta   90.00
_cell.angle_gamma   90.00
#
_symmetry.space_group_name_H-M   'P 1'
#
loop_
_entity.id
_entity.type
_entity.pdbx_description
1 polymer ?
#
loop_
_entity_poly.entity_id
_entity_poly.type
_entity_poly.pdbx_seq_one_letter_code
_entity_poly.pdbx_strand_id
1 'polypeptide(L)'
;MDIVINTIPLLSRLTGVGNCIYHTARALLEADPHNRYWFYYGYFSDRLICPARPDEKSRGAVSDALHTAKGFIDRHPALRGVIRDIQHAYHRLAAGTLSFDLYYEPNYIPLDLSARKVVTTVHDLSFIFHPEWHPKDRIEVFPQHFRQRIARSDVITADSEFTRGELLELLKIEESRVRVV
;
A
#
# COMPACT_ATOMS: atom_id res chain seq x y z
N MET A 1 10.95 -15.36 -8.97
CA MET A 1 10.27 -14.15 -9.44
C MET A 1 10.74 -12.95 -8.63
N ASP A 2 10.71 -11.76 -9.23
CA ASP A 2 10.90 -10.50 -8.51
C ASP A 2 9.54 -9.96 -8.07
N ILE A 3 9.32 -9.93 -6.76
CA ILE A 3 8.05 -9.52 -6.15
C ILE A 3 8.26 -8.22 -5.37
N VAL A 4 7.48 -7.18 -5.65
CA VAL A 4 7.48 -5.96 -4.86
C VAL A 4 6.22 -5.84 -4.03
N ILE A 5 6.36 -5.50 -2.76
CA ILE A 5 5.26 -5.31 -1.80
C ILE A 5 5.25 -3.85 -1.34
N ASN A 6 4.11 -3.18 -1.42
CA ASN A 6 3.96 -1.84 -0.83
C ASN A 6 3.95 -1.95 0.70
N THR A 7 4.96 -1.39 1.32
CA THR A 7 5.16 -1.38 2.78
C THR A 7 5.21 0.02 3.38
N ILE A 8 4.82 1.05 2.60
CA ILE A 8 4.72 2.43 3.09
C ILE A 8 3.91 2.53 4.40
N PRO A 9 2.77 1.80 4.57
CA PRO A 9 2.00 1.88 5.81
C PRO A 9 2.78 1.46 7.06
N LEU A 10 3.84 0.66 6.93
CA LEU A 10 4.69 0.24 8.05
C LEU A 10 5.56 1.39 8.60
N LEU A 11 5.73 2.48 7.86
CA LEU A 11 6.46 3.68 8.30
C LEU A 11 5.65 4.53 9.29
N SER A 12 4.37 4.23 9.48
CA SER A 12 3.48 4.92 10.41
C SER A 12 3.25 4.07 11.65
N ARG A 13 2.54 4.64 12.65
CA ARG A 13 2.06 3.85 13.80
C ARG A 13 1.28 2.64 13.29
N LEU A 14 1.62 1.46 13.79
CA LEU A 14 0.95 0.21 13.40
C LEU A 14 -0.54 0.27 13.72
N THR A 15 -1.31 0.09 12.66
CA THR A 15 -2.77 -0.13 12.70
C THR A 15 -3.06 -1.60 12.44
N GLY A 16 -4.34 -2.01 12.44
CA GLY A 16 -4.74 -3.36 12.02
C GLY A 16 -4.21 -3.70 10.62
N VAL A 17 -4.37 -2.78 9.66
CA VAL A 17 -3.84 -2.94 8.29
C VAL A 17 -2.32 -3.07 8.27
N GLY A 18 -1.60 -2.25 9.05
CA GLY A 18 -0.14 -2.35 9.16
C GLY A 18 0.32 -3.70 9.71
N ASN A 19 -0.37 -4.25 10.73
CA ASN A 19 -0.09 -5.59 11.23
C ASN A 19 -0.35 -6.65 10.15
N CYS A 20 -1.46 -6.56 9.43
CA CYS A 20 -1.78 -7.46 8.31
C CYS A 20 -0.66 -7.44 7.27
N ILE A 21 -0.23 -6.26 6.82
CA ILE A 21 0.86 -6.09 5.84
C ILE A 21 2.14 -6.75 6.33
N TYR A 22 2.54 -6.47 7.57
CA TYR A 22 3.78 -7.02 8.11
C TYR A 22 3.77 -8.54 8.19
N HIS A 23 2.69 -9.10 8.76
CA HIS A 23 2.59 -10.56 8.92
C HIS A 23 2.43 -11.28 7.59
N THR A 24 1.68 -10.72 6.64
CA THR A 24 1.57 -11.28 5.29
C THR A 24 2.92 -11.25 4.55
N ALA A 25 3.63 -10.12 4.58
CA ALA A 25 4.94 -10.03 3.97
C ALA A 25 5.94 -11.03 4.57
N ARG A 26 5.91 -11.19 5.90
CA ARG A 26 6.75 -12.18 6.60
C ARG A 26 6.37 -13.61 6.23
N ALA A 27 5.09 -13.94 6.19
CA ALA A 27 4.62 -15.26 5.81
C ALA A 27 5.00 -15.62 4.36
N LEU A 28 4.94 -14.65 3.45
CA LEU A 28 5.38 -14.84 2.06
C LEU A 28 6.88 -15.15 1.96
N LEU A 29 7.73 -14.45 2.74
CA LEU A 29 9.15 -14.77 2.82
C LEU A 29 9.43 -16.18 3.32
N GLU A 30 8.63 -16.64 4.30
CA GLU A 30 8.78 -17.99 4.90
C GLU A 30 8.23 -19.07 3.95
N ALA A 31 7.11 -18.81 3.26
CA ALA A 31 6.43 -19.79 2.41
C ALA A 31 7.14 -20.03 1.08
N ASP A 32 7.76 -19.01 0.50
CA ASP A 32 8.45 -19.13 -0.78
C ASP A 32 9.79 -18.36 -0.81
N PRO A 33 10.84 -18.89 -0.18
CA PRO A 33 12.15 -18.26 -0.09
C PRO A 33 12.91 -18.22 -1.43
N HIS A 34 12.40 -18.88 -2.49
CA HIS A 34 13.04 -18.88 -3.80
C HIS A 34 12.74 -17.62 -4.62
N ASN A 35 11.72 -16.85 -4.22
CA ASN A 35 11.44 -15.56 -4.82
C ASN A 35 12.36 -14.47 -4.24
N ARG A 36 12.61 -13.45 -5.04
CA ARG A 36 13.28 -12.24 -4.58
C ARG A 36 12.22 -11.20 -4.22
N TYR A 37 12.22 -10.77 -2.94
CA TYR A 37 11.26 -9.82 -2.43
C TYR A 37 11.88 -8.43 -2.31
N TRP A 38 11.10 -7.45 -2.72
CA TRP A 38 11.39 -6.03 -2.59
C TRP A 38 10.30 -5.36 -1.77
N PHE A 39 10.67 -4.54 -0.82
CA PHE A 39 9.76 -3.79 0.04
C PHE A 39 9.83 -2.33 -0.33
N TYR A 40 8.67 -1.76 -0.67
CA TYR A 40 8.58 -0.38 -1.10
C TYR A 40 8.16 0.52 0.07
N TYR A 41 9.09 1.38 0.52
CA TYR A 41 8.93 2.37 1.58
C TYR A 41 8.93 3.82 1.06
N GLY A 42 8.64 4.06 -0.23
CA GLY A 42 8.97 5.28 -0.95
C GLY A 42 10.35 5.17 -1.63
N TYR A 43 11.11 4.16 -1.28
CA TYR A 43 12.31 3.63 -1.92
C TYR A 43 12.26 2.09 -1.85
N PHE A 44 13.02 1.41 -2.71
CA PHE A 44 13.07 -0.05 -2.71
C PHE A 44 14.13 -0.57 -1.73
N SER A 45 13.78 -1.58 -0.96
CA SER A 45 14.64 -2.29 -0.01
C SER A 45 14.45 -3.81 -0.15
N ASP A 46 15.52 -4.56 0.04
CA ASP A 46 15.50 -6.03 0.15
C ASP A 46 15.19 -6.51 1.58
N ARG A 47 14.98 -5.57 2.52
CA ARG A 47 14.75 -5.88 3.94
C ARG A 47 13.35 -5.44 4.36
N LEU A 48 12.62 -6.37 4.97
CA LEU A 48 11.37 -6.05 5.66
C LEU A 48 11.71 -5.38 7.00
N ILE A 49 11.27 -4.14 7.15
CA ILE A 49 11.42 -3.38 8.40
C ILE A 49 10.35 -3.86 9.38
N CYS A 50 10.80 -4.33 10.57
CA CYS A 50 9.89 -4.62 11.66
C CYS A 50 9.39 -3.28 12.26
N PRO A 51 8.09 -3.03 12.27
CA PRO A 51 7.57 -1.80 12.86
C PRO A 51 7.82 -1.80 14.38
N ALA A 52 8.27 -0.68 14.93
CA ALA A 52 8.46 -0.55 16.37
C ALA A 52 7.12 -0.72 17.11
N ARG A 53 7.08 -1.64 18.08
CA ARG A 53 5.93 -1.76 18.98
C ARG A 53 5.87 -0.53 19.88
N PRO A 54 4.64 -0.08 20.27
CA PRO A 54 4.47 1.12 21.10
C PRO A 54 5.20 1.08 22.45
N ASP A 55 5.51 -0.12 22.95
CA ASP A 55 6.08 -0.36 24.28
C ASP A 55 7.60 -0.43 24.33
N GLU A 56 8.27 -0.48 23.18
CA GLU A 56 9.73 -0.42 23.15
C GLU A 56 10.17 1.04 23.23
N LYS A 57 10.78 1.39 24.38
CA LYS A 57 11.38 2.70 24.71
C LYS A 57 12.54 3.12 23.80
N SER A 58 12.74 2.47 22.66
CA SER A 58 13.67 2.89 21.62
C SER A 58 12.99 3.81 20.59
N ARG A 59 12.33 4.88 21.06
CA ARG A 59 12.13 6.06 20.22
C ARG A 59 13.48 6.70 19.97
N GLY A 60 14.23 6.12 19.06
CA GLY A 60 15.46 6.73 18.61
C GLY A 60 15.16 8.08 17.99
N ALA A 61 16.07 9.05 18.19
CA ALA A 61 16.01 10.40 17.65
C ALA A 61 15.61 10.48 16.15
N VAL A 62 15.84 9.40 15.41
CA VAL A 62 15.47 9.23 14.00
C VAL A 62 13.93 9.16 13.81
N SER A 63 13.20 8.44 14.68
CA SER A 63 11.73 8.35 14.59
C SER A 63 11.07 9.69 14.90
N ASP A 64 11.58 10.40 15.90
CA ASP A 64 11.05 11.72 16.28
C ASP A 64 11.40 12.78 15.22
N ALA A 65 12.58 12.70 14.60
CA ALA A 65 12.97 13.54 13.49
C ALA A 65 12.10 13.30 12.25
N LEU A 66 11.78 12.03 11.93
CA LEU A 66 10.87 11.68 10.82
C LEU A 66 9.44 12.14 11.09
N HIS A 67 8.92 12.01 12.31
CA HIS A 67 7.60 12.53 12.68
C HIS A 67 7.54 14.06 12.61
N THR A 68 8.59 14.74 13.06
CA THR A 68 8.68 16.21 13.00
C THR A 68 8.80 16.68 11.55
N ALA A 69 9.62 16.00 10.72
CA ALA A 69 9.77 16.28 9.31
C ALA A 69 8.45 16.06 8.54
N LYS A 70 7.72 14.97 8.82
CA LYS A 70 6.40 14.70 8.24
C LYS A 70 5.41 15.80 8.62
N GLY A 71 5.33 16.20 9.90
CA GLY A 71 4.46 17.28 10.34
C GLY A 71 4.81 18.64 9.71
N PHE A 72 6.08 18.90 9.42
CA PHE A 72 6.52 20.08 8.70
C PHE A 72 6.11 20.02 7.21
N ILE A 73 6.31 18.89 6.56
CA ILE A 73 5.93 18.65 5.16
C ILE A 73 4.41 18.78 4.98
N ASP A 74 3.63 18.25 5.92
CA ASP A 74 2.16 18.30 5.87
C ASP A 74 1.60 19.73 5.96
N ARG A 75 2.35 20.64 6.58
CA ARG A 75 2.00 22.08 6.71
C ARG A 75 2.40 22.93 5.50
N HIS A 76 3.25 22.41 4.60
CA HIS A 76 3.76 23.16 3.45
C HIS A 76 3.39 22.50 2.11
N PRO A 77 2.27 22.91 1.46
CA PRO A 77 1.78 22.30 0.22
C PRO A 77 2.82 22.29 -0.92
N ALA A 78 3.64 23.35 -1.02
CA ALA A 78 4.70 23.45 -2.03
C ALA A 78 5.77 22.36 -1.83
N LEU A 79 6.15 22.09 -0.58
CA LEU A 79 7.13 21.05 -0.27
C LEU A 79 6.60 19.64 -0.55
N ARG A 80 5.30 19.41 -0.33
CA ARG A 80 4.63 18.16 -0.73
C ARG A 80 4.69 17.96 -2.24
N GLY A 81 4.51 19.03 -3.02
CA GLY A 81 4.65 18.99 -4.48
C GLY A 81 6.05 18.56 -4.92
N VAL A 82 7.08 19.20 -4.38
CA VAL A 82 8.48 18.88 -4.69
C VAL A 82 8.83 17.44 -4.30
N ILE A 83 8.43 16.98 -3.11
CA ILE A 83 8.68 15.60 -2.67
C ILE A 83 7.99 14.62 -3.59
N ARG A 84 6.74 14.88 -3.97
CA ARG A 84 6.00 14.06 -4.93
C ARG A 84 6.71 13.98 -6.28
N ASP A 85 7.21 15.12 -6.78
CA ASP A 85 7.90 15.17 -8.07
C ASP A 85 9.25 14.43 -8.05
N ILE A 86 9.99 14.52 -6.93
CA ILE A 86 11.19 13.70 -6.67
C ILE A 86 10.84 12.22 -6.62
N GLN A 87 9.78 11.84 -5.94
CA GLN A 87 9.30 10.45 -5.90
C GLN A 87 8.92 9.96 -7.31
N HIS A 88 8.19 10.75 -8.08
CA HIS A 88 7.86 10.40 -9.46
C HIS A 88 9.10 10.30 -10.36
N ALA A 89 10.10 11.15 -10.18
CA ALA A 89 11.37 11.06 -10.90
C ALA A 89 12.13 9.79 -10.50
N TYR A 90 12.22 9.51 -9.20
CA TYR A 90 12.81 8.27 -8.69
C TYR A 90 12.11 7.01 -9.24
N HIS A 91 10.77 7.00 -9.23
CA HIS A 91 9.99 5.89 -9.79
C HIS A 91 10.26 5.68 -11.27
N ARG A 92 10.34 6.76 -12.06
CA ARG A 92 10.66 6.66 -13.50
C ARG A 92 12.06 6.12 -13.75
N LEU A 93 13.04 6.55 -12.96
CA LEU A 93 14.41 6.04 -13.04
C LEU A 93 14.50 4.59 -12.60
N ALA A 94 13.87 4.24 -11.47
CA ALA A 94 13.85 2.88 -10.96
C ALA A 94 13.06 1.93 -11.88
N ALA A 95 11.95 2.39 -12.48
CA ALA A 95 11.18 1.61 -13.44
C ALA A 95 11.94 1.31 -14.74
N GLY A 96 12.95 2.11 -15.08
CA GLY A 96 13.87 1.81 -16.20
C GLY A 96 14.90 0.73 -15.89
N THR A 97 15.13 0.43 -14.59
CA THR A 97 16.16 -0.51 -14.13
C THR A 97 15.60 -1.71 -13.39
N LEU A 98 14.40 -1.61 -12.79
CA LEU A 98 13.74 -2.67 -12.04
C LEU A 98 12.44 -3.05 -12.74
N SER A 99 12.34 -4.29 -13.20
CA SER A 99 11.08 -4.87 -13.66
C SER A 99 10.65 -5.94 -12.67
N PHE A 100 9.43 -5.82 -12.17
CA PHE A 100 8.86 -6.77 -11.23
C PHE A 100 7.93 -7.75 -11.96
N ASP A 101 7.98 -9.02 -11.55
CA ASP A 101 7.02 -10.02 -12.03
C ASP A 101 5.66 -9.80 -11.36
N LEU A 102 5.66 -9.45 -10.07
CA LEU A 102 4.46 -9.24 -9.28
C LEU A 102 4.60 -7.97 -8.43
N TYR A 103 3.56 -7.15 -8.45
CA TYR A 103 3.35 -6.09 -7.48
C TYR A 103 2.18 -6.46 -6.54
N TYR A 104 2.44 -6.51 -5.25
CA TYR A 104 1.42 -6.68 -4.23
C TYR A 104 1.14 -5.36 -3.53
N GLU A 105 -0.09 -4.87 -3.68
CA GLU A 105 -0.64 -3.72 -2.96
C GLU A 105 -1.55 -4.21 -1.84
N PRO A 106 -1.11 -4.22 -0.59
CA PRO A 106 -1.91 -4.71 0.51
C PRO A 106 -2.90 -3.68 1.08
N ASN A 107 -3.06 -2.51 0.46
CA ASN A 107 -3.84 -1.41 1.04
C ASN A 107 -4.60 -0.58 -0.01
N TYR A 108 -5.65 -1.14 -0.58
CA TYR A 108 -6.70 -0.54 -1.44
C TYR A 108 -6.25 -0.01 -2.80
N ILE A 109 -5.28 0.91 -2.86
CA ILE A 109 -5.00 1.69 -4.07
C ILE A 109 -3.60 1.38 -4.60
N PRO A 110 -3.48 0.63 -5.71
CA PRO A 110 -2.18 0.35 -6.30
C PRO A 110 -1.43 1.64 -6.65
N LEU A 111 -0.18 1.71 -6.23
CA LEU A 111 0.73 2.75 -6.68
C LEU A 111 1.08 2.55 -8.15
N ASP A 112 1.70 3.57 -8.74
CA ASP A 112 2.12 3.51 -10.14
C ASP A 112 3.49 2.82 -10.29
N LEU A 113 3.57 1.58 -9.79
CA LEU A 113 4.72 0.70 -9.94
C LEU A 113 4.54 -0.20 -11.16
N SER A 114 5.63 -0.37 -11.94
CA SER A 114 5.63 -1.25 -13.10
C SER A 114 5.84 -2.71 -12.69
N ALA A 115 4.87 -3.55 -12.97
CA ALA A 115 4.95 -5.00 -12.77
C ALA A 115 4.13 -5.72 -13.83
N ARG A 116 4.47 -6.98 -14.10
CA ARG A 116 3.73 -7.84 -15.06
C ARG A 116 2.34 -8.19 -14.53
N LYS A 117 2.23 -8.37 -13.22
CA LYS A 117 0.98 -8.68 -12.52
C LYS A 117 0.82 -7.81 -11.29
N VAL A 118 -0.41 -7.43 -11.00
CA VAL A 118 -0.77 -6.62 -9.84
C VAL A 118 -1.82 -7.35 -9.02
N VAL A 119 -1.54 -7.55 -7.73
CA VAL A 119 -2.49 -8.08 -6.74
C VAL A 119 -2.77 -6.98 -5.73
N THR A 120 -4.05 -6.74 -5.43
CA THR A 120 -4.45 -5.70 -4.48
C THR A 120 -5.39 -6.27 -3.43
N THR A 121 -5.12 -6.00 -2.15
CA THR A 121 -6.06 -6.32 -1.06
C THR A 121 -6.98 -5.14 -0.78
N VAL A 122 -8.27 -5.43 -0.69
CA VAL A 122 -9.32 -4.50 -0.27
C VAL A 122 -9.95 -5.04 1.01
N HIS A 123 -9.74 -4.33 2.12
CA HIS A 123 -10.23 -4.75 3.43
C HIS A 123 -11.72 -4.48 3.62
N ASP A 124 -12.19 -3.32 3.17
CA ASP A 124 -13.60 -2.91 3.22
C ASP A 124 -13.89 -1.86 2.14
N LEU A 125 -15.15 -1.50 1.98
CA LEU A 125 -15.60 -0.40 1.11
C LEU A 125 -16.41 0.66 1.87
N SER A 126 -16.22 0.74 3.18
CA SER A 126 -16.94 1.69 4.04
C SER A 126 -16.76 3.14 3.59
N PHE A 127 -15.62 3.51 3.03
CA PHE A 127 -15.37 4.85 2.48
C PHE A 127 -16.24 5.19 1.25
N ILE A 128 -16.90 4.20 0.64
CA ILE A 128 -17.85 4.38 -0.48
C ILE A 128 -19.29 4.27 0.02
N PHE A 129 -19.61 3.24 0.80
CA PHE A 129 -20.96 2.93 1.23
C PHE A 129 -21.38 3.68 2.51
N HIS A 130 -20.40 4.07 3.34
CA HIS A 130 -20.60 4.77 4.61
C HIS A 130 -19.63 5.96 4.76
N PRO A 131 -19.69 6.92 3.82
CA PRO A 131 -18.77 8.05 3.81
C PRO A 131 -18.83 8.89 5.10
N GLU A 132 -19.96 8.88 5.80
CA GLU A 132 -20.16 9.58 7.08
C GLU A 132 -19.26 9.07 8.21
N TRP A 133 -18.66 7.88 8.07
CA TRP A 133 -17.73 7.30 9.04
C TRP A 133 -16.29 7.77 8.85
N HIS A 134 -16.03 8.52 7.80
CA HIS A 134 -14.67 8.89 7.39
C HIS A 134 -14.46 10.42 7.40
N PRO A 135 -13.22 10.88 7.61
CA PRO A 135 -12.88 12.29 7.46
C PRO A 135 -13.19 12.82 6.05
N LYS A 136 -13.69 14.04 5.97
CA LYS A 136 -14.13 14.66 4.70
C LYS A 136 -13.02 14.71 3.65
N ASP A 137 -11.82 15.09 4.03
CA ASP A 137 -10.65 15.15 3.17
C ASP A 137 -10.31 13.80 2.52
N ARG A 138 -10.55 12.70 3.23
CA ARG A 138 -10.38 11.35 2.67
C ARG A 138 -11.47 11.02 1.65
N ILE A 139 -12.72 11.36 1.92
CA ILE A 139 -13.87 11.00 1.08
C ILE A 139 -13.91 11.79 -0.23
N GLU A 140 -13.39 13.01 -0.26
CA GLU A 140 -13.40 13.85 -1.46
C GLU A 140 -12.54 13.26 -2.62
N VAL A 141 -11.43 12.61 -2.30
CA VAL A 141 -10.43 12.22 -3.30
C VAL A 141 -10.27 10.70 -3.41
N PHE A 142 -10.33 9.98 -2.29
CA PHE A 142 -10.02 8.56 -2.23
C PHE A 142 -10.91 7.67 -3.11
N PRO A 143 -12.25 7.83 -3.17
CA PRO A 143 -13.12 6.97 -3.99
C PRO A 143 -12.85 7.06 -5.48
N GLN A 144 -12.48 8.24 -5.99
CA GLN A 144 -12.14 8.44 -7.39
C GLN A 144 -10.83 7.75 -7.75
N HIS A 145 -9.80 7.93 -6.92
CA HIS A 145 -8.51 7.25 -7.10
C HIS A 145 -8.65 5.74 -6.97
N PHE A 146 -9.46 5.27 -6.03
CA PHE A 146 -9.73 3.84 -5.88
C PHE A 146 -10.30 3.24 -7.16
N ARG A 147 -11.40 3.80 -7.70
CA ARG A 147 -12.04 3.28 -8.91
C ARG A 147 -11.10 3.25 -10.12
N GLN A 148 -10.30 4.31 -10.29
CA GLN A 148 -9.37 4.41 -11.42
C GLN A 148 -8.22 3.41 -11.33
N ARG A 149 -7.67 3.20 -10.12
CA ARG A 149 -6.45 2.42 -9.94
C ARG A 149 -6.68 0.96 -9.69
N ILE A 150 -7.77 0.60 -9.00
CA ILE A 150 -8.11 -0.80 -8.72
C ILE A 150 -8.35 -1.61 -10.01
N ALA A 151 -8.80 -0.96 -11.08
CA ALA A 151 -8.98 -1.58 -12.38
C ALA A 151 -7.68 -2.17 -12.97
N ARG A 152 -6.51 -1.68 -12.53
CA ARG A 152 -5.18 -2.19 -12.93
C ARG A 152 -4.81 -3.51 -12.26
N SER A 153 -5.51 -3.90 -11.19
CA SER A 153 -5.22 -5.15 -10.48
C SER A 153 -5.68 -6.34 -11.31
N ASP A 154 -4.78 -7.28 -11.55
CA ASP A 154 -5.11 -8.56 -12.20
C ASP A 154 -5.95 -9.42 -11.26
N VAL A 155 -5.63 -9.39 -9.95
CA VAL A 155 -6.36 -10.07 -8.89
C VAL A 155 -6.60 -9.09 -7.75
N ILE A 156 -7.82 -9.12 -7.20
CA ILE A 156 -8.20 -8.39 -6.00
C ILE A 156 -8.49 -9.42 -4.91
N THR A 157 -7.88 -9.25 -3.75
CA THR A 157 -8.19 -10.05 -2.56
C THR A 157 -9.09 -9.27 -1.62
N ALA A 158 -10.03 -9.94 -0.99
CA ALA A 158 -10.93 -9.40 0.01
C ALA A 158 -10.88 -10.24 1.29
N ASP A 159 -11.03 -9.59 2.45
CA ASP A 159 -10.97 -10.26 3.75
C ASP A 159 -12.28 -11.03 4.10
N SER A 160 -13.33 -10.89 3.27
CA SER A 160 -14.61 -11.55 3.48
C SER A 160 -15.43 -11.69 2.20
N GLU A 161 -16.38 -12.63 2.19
CA GLU A 161 -17.38 -12.77 1.12
C GLU A 161 -18.28 -11.52 1.01
N PHE A 162 -18.51 -10.83 2.12
CA PHE A 162 -19.26 -9.57 2.12
C PHE A 162 -18.52 -8.50 1.29
N THR A 163 -17.26 -8.25 1.60
CA THR A 163 -16.41 -7.30 0.86
C THR A 163 -16.26 -7.70 -0.61
N ARG A 164 -16.16 -9.01 -0.87
CA ARG A 164 -16.15 -9.54 -2.24
C ARG A 164 -17.43 -9.19 -2.99
N GLY A 165 -18.58 -9.39 -2.37
CA GLY A 165 -19.89 -9.03 -2.97
C GLY A 165 -19.99 -7.55 -3.30
N GLU A 166 -19.61 -6.67 -2.38
CA GLU A 166 -19.58 -5.22 -2.61
C GLU A 166 -18.62 -4.82 -3.75
N LEU A 167 -17.43 -5.46 -3.83
CA LEU A 167 -16.48 -5.21 -4.92
C LEU A 167 -17.05 -5.58 -6.29
N LEU A 168 -17.69 -6.74 -6.40
CA LEU A 168 -18.31 -7.19 -7.65
C LEU A 168 -19.45 -6.26 -8.09
N GLU A 169 -20.29 -5.85 -7.16
CA GLU A 169 -21.37 -4.90 -7.41
C GLU A 169 -20.85 -3.53 -7.86
N LEU A 170 -19.86 -3.00 -7.14
CA LEU A 170 -19.29 -1.67 -7.38
C LEU A 170 -18.50 -1.57 -8.67
N LEU A 171 -17.65 -2.57 -8.94
CA LEU A 171 -16.68 -2.52 -10.04
C LEU A 171 -17.18 -3.20 -11.30
N LYS A 172 -18.21 -4.06 -11.22
CA LYS A 172 -18.75 -4.84 -12.33
C LYS A 172 -17.67 -5.60 -13.12
N ILE A 173 -16.72 -6.19 -12.39
CA ILE A 173 -15.62 -6.98 -12.95
C ILE A 173 -15.93 -8.47 -12.89
N GLU A 174 -15.15 -9.26 -13.60
CA GLU A 174 -15.26 -10.72 -13.57
C GLU A 174 -15.05 -11.27 -12.16
N GLU A 175 -15.92 -12.17 -11.74
CA GLU A 175 -15.87 -12.82 -10.44
C GLU A 175 -14.55 -13.55 -10.20
N SER A 176 -13.97 -14.12 -11.25
CA SER A 176 -12.67 -14.81 -11.23
C SER A 176 -11.51 -13.92 -10.76
N ARG A 177 -11.64 -12.60 -10.87
CA ARG A 177 -10.62 -11.63 -10.45
C ARG A 177 -10.67 -11.30 -8.97
N VAL A 178 -11.75 -11.65 -8.26
CA VAL A 178 -11.88 -11.37 -6.82
C VAL A 178 -11.79 -12.67 -6.03
N ARG A 179 -10.87 -12.72 -5.07
CA ARG A 179 -10.64 -13.87 -4.19
C ARG A 179 -10.82 -13.47 -2.74
N VAL A 180 -11.42 -14.34 -1.94
CA VAL A 180 -11.47 -14.19 -0.48
C VAL A 180 -10.26 -14.91 0.13
N VAL A 181 -9.61 -14.28 1.09
CA VAL A 181 -8.40 -14.77 1.78
C VAL A 181 -8.54 -14.62 3.29
#